data_3015e2767365cb5b23869f065db14a4a
#
_entry.id   3015e2767365cb5b23869f065db14a4a
#
_cell.length_a   1.000
_cell.length_b   1.000
_cell.length_c   1.000
_cell.angle_alpha   90.00
_cell.angle_beta   90.00
_cell.angle_gamma   90.00
#
_symmetry.space_group_name_H-M   'P 1'
#
loop_
_entity.id
_entity.type
_entity.pdbx_description
1 polymer ?
#
loop_
_entity_poly.entity_id
_entity_poly.type
_entity_poly.pdbx_seq_one_letter_code
_entity_poly.pdbx_strand_id
1 'polypeptide(L)'
;MLQYLAQGAGQAIEDAVVLREALRHADGDVAEAFQKYQAVRYVRTARVQLTSRFYGEIYQAAGIHRRLRNRLFQSGTESAGFAGLAWMYNGFDPPRLFTA
;
A
#
# COMPACT_ATOMS: atom_id res chain seq x y z
N MET A 1 -6.58 -6.57 6.84
CA MET A 1 -5.29 -5.82 6.86
C MET A 1 -4.90 -5.54 8.30
N LEU A 2 -3.64 -5.78 8.64
CA LEU A 2 -3.14 -5.50 9.97
C LEU A 2 -2.98 -3.99 10.19
N GLN A 3 -3.03 -3.55 11.45
CA GLN A 3 -3.09 -2.13 11.84
C GLN A 3 -1.75 -1.40 11.80
N TYR A 4 -0.64 -2.10 11.58
CA TYR A 4 0.71 -1.55 11.80
C TYR A 4 1.11 -0.39 10.87
N LEU A 5 0.44 -0.24 9.72
CA LEU A 5 0.62 0.90 8.85
C LEU A 5 -0.55 1.87 8.88
N ALA A 6 -1.59 1.58 9.66
CA ALA A 6 -2.81 2.40 9.79
C ALA A 6 -3.44 2.73 8.42
N GLN A 7 -3.39 1.77 7.47
CA GLN A 7 -3.83 1.99 6.09
C GLN A 7 -5.20 1.41 5.76
N GLY A 8 -5.88 0.75 6.72
CA GLY A 8 -7.16 0.09 6.43
C GLY A 8 -8.19 1.06 5.84
N ALA A 9 -8.47 2.15 6.54
CA ALA A 9 -9.41 3.17 6.08
C ALA A 9 -8.92 3.88 4.82
N GLY A 10 -7.63 4.23 4.77
CA GLY A 10 -7.03 4.89 3.61
C GLY A 10 -7.13 4.03 2.35
N GLN A 11 -6.84 2.73 2.45
CA GLN A 11 -6.96 1.80 1.32
C GLN A 11 -8.41 1.62 0.88
N ALA A 12 -9.37 1.64 1.81
CA ALA A 12 -10.79 1.59 1.46
C ALA A 12 -11.23 2.83 0.67
N ILE A 13 -10.73 4.00 1.04
CA ILE A 13 -10.98 5.24 0.30
C ILE A 13 -10.36 5.17 -1.10
N GLU A 14 -9.12 4.69 -1.21
CA GLU A 14 -8.48 4.48 -2.52
C GLU A 14 -9.27 3.50 -3.38
N ASP A 15 -9.76 2.40 -2.79
CA ASP A 15 -10.58 1.42 -3.51
C ASP A 15 -11.82 2.08 -4.13
N ALA A 16 -12.51 2.92 -3.36
CA ALA A 16 -13.71 3.60 -3.85
C ALA A 16 -13.39 4.57 -5.00
N VAL A 17 -12.31 5.34 -4.87
CA VAL A 17 -11.89 6.29 -5.90
C VAL A 17 -11.45 5.57 -7.17
N VAL A 18 -10.67 4.50 -7.05
CA VAL A 18 -10.20 3.72 -8.21
C VAL A 18 -11.37 3.05 -8.91
N LEU A 19 -12.33 2.49 -8.16
CA LEU A 19 -13.52 1.88 -8.76
C LEU A 19 -14.35 2.92 -9.54
N ARG A 20 -14.52 4.11 -8.99
CA ARG A 20 -15.18 5.22 -9.68
C ARG A 20 -14.50 5.54 -11.00
N GLU A 21 -13.16 5.69 -10.99
CA GLU A 21 -12.41 5.99 -12.21
C GLU A 21 -12.48 4.84 -13.22
N ALA A 22 -12.42 3.60 -12.76
CA ALA A 22 -12.57 2.44 -13.64
C ALA A 22 -13.93 2.42 -14.34
N LEU A 23 -15.00 2.71 -13.60
CA LEU A 23 -16.36 2.78 -14.17
C LEU A 23 -16.49 3.91 -15.19
N ARG A 24 -15.89 5.07 -14.92
CA ARG A 24 -15.90 6.20 -15.86
C ARG A 24 -15.20 5.85 -17.17
N HIS A 25 -14.04 5.20 -17.10
CA HIS A 25 -13.23 4.89 -18.28
C HIS A 25 -13.70 3.63 -19.03
N ALA A 26 -14.53 2.81 -18.43
CA ALA A 26 -15.08 1.63 -19.07
C ALA A 26 -16.38 1.93 -19.88
N ASP A 27 -16.87 3.15 -19.81
CA ASP A 27 -18.00 3.65 -20.61
C ASP A 27 -19.23 2.74 -20.57
N GLY A 28 -19.61 2.34 -19.34
CA GLY A 28 -20.77 1.50 -19.09
C GLY A 28 -20.54 0.00 -19.06
N ASP A 29 -19.35 -0.48 -19.41
CA ASP A 29 -19.00 -1.89 -19.30
C ASP A 29 -18.50 -2.20 -17.89
N VAL A 30 -19.40 -2.70 -17.03
CA VAL A 30 -19.12 -2.98 -15.63
C VAL A 30 -18.10 -4.11 -15.48
N ALA A 31 -18.16 -5.15 -16.31
CA ALA A 31 -17.21 -6.26 -16.25
C ALA A 31 -15.79 -5.78 -16.56
N GLU A 32 -15.62 -4.95 -17.59
CA GLU A 32 -14.33 -4.34 -17.91
C GLU A 32 -13.84 -3.43 -16.79
N ALA A 33 -14.74 -2.64 -16.18
CA ALA A 33 -14.40 -1.79 -15.05
C ALA A 33 -13.84 -2.59 -13.89
N PHE A 34 -14.43 -3.71 -13.54
CA PHE A 34 -13.95 -4.57 -12.45
C PHE A 34 -12.60 -5.19 -12.76
N GLN A 35 -12.35 -5.58 -14.00
CA GLN A 35 -11.04 -6.10 -14.40
C GLN A 35 -9.95 -5.03 -14.29
N LYS A 36 -10.22 -3.81 -14.73
CA LYS A 36 -9.30 -2.68 -14.61
C LYS A 36 -9.06 -2.31 -13.16
N TYR A 37 -10.10 -2.28 -12.36
CA TYR A 37 -10.01 -2.04 -10.93
C TYR A 37 -9.08 -3.06 -10.26
N GLN A 38 -9.29 -4.34 -10.52
CA GLN A 38 -8.47 -5.41 -9.95
C GLN A 38 -7.00 -5.26 -10.37
N ALA A 39 -6.73 -5.00 -11.64
CA ALA A 39 -5.38 -4.84 -12.16
C ALA A 39 -4.62 -3.70 -11.46
N VAL A 40 -5.31 -2.58 -11.20
CA VAL A 40 -4.70 -1.42 -10.52
C VAL A 40 -4.48 -1.69 -9.03
N ARG A 41 -5.45 -2.32 -8.36
CA ARG A 41 -5.44 -2.45 -6.90
C ARG A 41 -4.66 -3.67 -6.38
N TYR A 42 -4.56 -4.72 -7.17
CA TYR A 42 -4.04 -6.00 -6.72
C TYR A 42 -2.63 -5.90 -6.12
N VAL A 43 -1.68 -5.37 -6.87
CA VAL A 43 -0.28 -5.29 -6.44
C VAL A 43 -0.13 -4.27 -5.31
N ARG A 44 -0.80 -3.12 -5.41
CA ARG A 44 -0.71 -2.08 -4.40
C ARG A 44 -1.25 -2.54 -3.04
N THR A 45 -2.44 -3.15 -3.02
CA THR A 45 -3.02 -3.65 -1.77
C THR A 45 -2.22 -4.80 -1.19
N ALA A 46 -1.70 -5.68 -2.03
CA ALA A 46 -0.82 -6.76 -1.58
C ALA A 46 0.46 -6.21 -0.95
N ARG A 47 1.05 -5.18 -1.55
CA ARG A 47 2.25 -4.52 -1.01
C ARG A 47 1.97 -3.90 0.35
N VAL A 48 0.85 -3.19 0.51
CA VAL A 48 0.45 -2.61 1.80
C VAL A 48 0.25 -3.71 2.84
N GLN A 49 -0.45 -4.78 2.48
CA GLN A 49 -0.73 -5.87 3.40
C GLN A 49 0.53 -6.61 3.85
N LEU A 50 1.43 -6.94 2.92
CA LEU A 50 2.68 -7.62 3.24
C LEU A 50 3.63 -6.72 4.03
N THR A 51 3.70 -5.44 3.69
CA THR A 51 4.49 -4.46 4.45
C THR A 51 3.95 -4.30 5.87
N SER A 52 2.62 -4.27 6.03
CA SER A 52 1.99 -4.22 7.34
C SER A 52 2.36 -5.43 8.20
N ARG A 53 2.36 -6.63 7.64
CA ARG A 53 2.78 -7.85 8.34
C ARG A 53 4.26 -7.79 8.73
N PHE A 54 5.09 -7.31 7.84
CA PHE A 54 6.52 -7.15 8.09
C PHE A 54 6.78 -6.20 9.27
N TYR A 55 6.11 -5.05 9.30
CA TYR A 55 6.21 -4.11 10.42
C TYR A 55 5.68 -4.72 11.72
N GLY A 56 4.62 -5.53 11.64
CA GLY A 56 4.12 -6.26 12.81
C GLY A 56 5.17 -7.19 13.41
N GLU A 57 5.88 -7.93 12.57
CA GLU A 57 6.99 -8.80 13.01
C GLU A 57 8.11 -7.98 13.65
N ILE A 58 8.45 -6.83 13.07
CA ILE A 58 9.46 -5.93 13.62
C ILE A 58 9.06 -5.43 15.00
N TYR A 59 7.82 -4.94 15.16
CA TYR A 59 7.34 -4.39 16.42
C TYR A 59 7.25 -5.44 17.53
N GLN A 60 6.97 -6.69 17.17
CA GLN A 60 6.83 -7.78 18.13
C GLN A 60 8.06 -8.68 18.21
N ALA A 61 9.17 -8.26 17.62
CA ALA A 61 10.38 -9.05 17.60
C ALA A 61 10.93 -9.34 19.02
N ALA A 62 11.38 -10.58 19.23
CA ALA A 62 11.95 -11.04 20.49
C ALA A 62 13.24 -11.82 20.22
N GLY A 63 14.06 -11.98 21.27
CA GLY A 63 15.30 -12.75 21.18
C GLY A 63 16.28 -12.14 20.18
N ILE A 64 16.86 -12.98 19.32
CA ILE A 64 17.85 -12.53 18.32
C ILE A 64 17.24 -11.60 17.28
N HIS A 65 15.97 -11.80 16.92
CA HIS A 65 15.26 -10.92 15.99
C HIS A 65 15.17 -9.49 16.54
N ARG A 66 14.93 -9.36 17.84
CA ARG A 66 14.88 -8.06 18.52
C ARG A 66 16.24 -7.37 18.48
N ARG A 67 17.31 -8.10 18.70
CA ARG A 67 18.68 -7.56 18.64
C ARG A 67 19.03 -7.08 17.23
N LEU A 68 18.69 -7.85 16.20
CA LEU A 68 18.90 -7.49 14.81
C LEU A 68 18.09 -6.26 14.44
N ARG A 69 16.82 -6.20 14.84
CA ARG A 69 15.95 -5.04 14.62
C ARG A 69 16.56 -3.77 15.22
N ASN A 70 17.00 -3.83 16.48
CA ASN A 70 17.57 -2.68 17.17
C ASN A 70 18.84 -2.20 16.48
N ARG A 71 19.67 -3.13 16.01
CA ARG A 71 20.90 -2.82 15.26
C ARG A 71 20.58 -2.11 13.94
N LEU A 72 19.57 -2.57 13.21
CA LEU A 72 19.12 -1.95 11.97
C LEU A 72 18.63 -0.52 12.21
N PHE A 73 17.86 -0.30 13.27
CA PHE A 73 17.36 1.04 13.60
C PHE A 73 18.48 1.98 14.02
N GLN A 74 19.50 1.48 14.70
CA GLN A 74 20.68 2.28 15.08
C GLN A 74 21.55 2.68 13.88
N SER A 75 21.59 1.84 12.84
CA SER A 75 22.38 2.09 11.64
C SER A 75 21.61 2.88 10.58
N GLY A 76 20.27 2.95 10.67
CA GLY A 76 19.43 3.65 9.72
C GLY A 76 19.31 5.14 10.02
N THR A 77 19.03 5.94 8.98
CA THR A 77 18.72 7.35 9.11
C THR A 77 17.19 7.56 9.06
N GLU A 78 16.75 8.67 9.62
CA GLU A 78 15.32 9.06 9.56
C GLU A 78 14.85 9.20 8.12
N SER A 79 15.64 9.82 7.26
CA SER A 79 15.29 10.01 5.84
C SER A 79 15.20 8.68 5.09
N ALA A 80 16.00 7.67 5.43
CA ALA A 80 15.88 6.34 4.85
C ALA A 80 14.56 5.66 5.25
N GLY A 81 14.10 5.85 6.49
CA GLY A 81 12.80 5.35 6.95
C GLY A 81 11.64 5.98 6.19
N PHE A 82 11.66 7.29 5.99
CA PHE A 82 10.64 7.99 5.21
C PHE A 82 10.66 7.56 3.74
N ALA A 83 11.84 7.42 3.15
CA ALA A 83 11.97 6.96 1.76
C ALA A 83 11.38 5.57 1.56
N GLY A 84 11.53 4.68 2.54
CA GLY A 84 10.99 3.33 2.49
C GLY A 84 9.46 3.27 2.43
N LEU A 85 8.76 4.29 2.92
CA LEU A 85 7.29 4.34 2.95
C LEU A 85 6.69 5.39 2.01
N ALA A 86 7.53 6.16 1.31
CA ALA A 86 7.05 7.25 0.46
C ALA A 86 6.08 6.77 -0.63
N TRP A 87 6.22 5.53 -1.10
CA TRP A 87 5.36 4.94 -2.14
C TRP A 87 3.88 4.88 -1.72
N MET A 88 3.57 4.81 -0.41
CA MET A 88 2.18 4.79 0.08
C MET A 88 1.49 6.15 -0.06
N TYR A 89 2.25 7.23 0.01
CA TYR A 89 1.72 8.58 0.12
C TYR A 89 1.94 9.40 -1.14
N ASN A 90 2.91 9.05 -1.97
CA ASN A 90 3.31 9.85 -3.12
C ASN A 90 3.08 9.09 -4.43
N GLY A 91 2.72 9.84 -5.47
CA GLY A 91 2.65 9.29 -6.82
C GLY A 91 1.41 8.48 -7.15
N PHE A 92 0.48 8.32 -6.23
CA PHE A 92 -0.78 7.66 -6.50
C PHE A 92 -1.82 8.67 -6.97
N ASP A 93 -2.14 8.62 -8.25
CA ASP A 93 -3.07 9.55 -8.91
C ASP A 93 -4.12 8.75 -9.68
N PRO A 94 -5.29 8.45 -9.06
CA PRO A 94 -6.31 7.61 -9.67
C PRO A 94 -6.77 8.04 -11.07
N PRO A 95 -6.99 9.35 -11.36
CA PRO A 95 -7.38 9.75 -12.70
C PRO A 95 -6.39 9.38 -13.79
N ARG A 96 -5.10 9.31 -13.49
CA ARG A 96 -4.06 8.96 -14.46
C ARG A 96 -3.89 7.48 -14.71
N LEU A 97 -4.41 6.62 -13.81
CA LEU A 97 -4.20 5.17 -13.91
C LEU A 97 -4.86 4.54 -15.13
N PHE A 98 -5.90 5.17 -15.65
CA PHE A 98 -6.71 4.67 -16.77
C PHE A 98 -6.53 5.50 -18.04
N THR A 99 -5.71 6.52 -18.03
CA THR A 99 -5.37 7.30 -19.22
C THR A 99 -4.11 6.73 -19.86
N ALA A 100 -4.11 6.62 -21.17
CA ALA A 100 -2.96 6.11 -21.91
C ALA A 100 -1.76 7.05 -21.86
#